data_91a24dd258042bb37e9ab6d2ddb7b6c8
#
_entry.id   91a24dd258042bb37e9ab6d2ddb7b6c8
#
_cell.length_a   1.000
_cell.length_b   1.000
_cell.length_c   1.000
_cell.angle_alpha   90.00
_cell.angle_beta   90.00
_cell.angle_gamma   90.00
#
_symmetry.space_group_name_H-M   'P 1'
#
loop_
_entity.id
_entity.type
_entity.pdbx_description
1 polymer ?
#
loop_
_entity_poly.entity_id
_entity_poly.type
_entity_poly.pdbx_seq_one_letter_code
_entity_poly.pdbx_strand_id
1 'polypeptide(L)'
;NTQIPACLWFLAKQKTRKGEVLFIDARKFASLVPGSRKQKEFSEDEIRQIAQTYHNWRGTQWGEGSYEDVPGFSKSATLPEIEQHSYALTPGRYVGATDIEDDDEEFEVQMAKLTAELSALFVRGKDLEAEIQSQLVRVGYDL
;
A
#
# COMPACT_ATOMS: atom_id res chain seq x y z
N ASN A 1 -16.99 7.76 -6.93
CA ASN A 1 -16.60 7.03 -5.70
C ASN A 1 -15.71 5.80 -5.99
N THR A 2 -14.73 5.96 -6.84
CA THR A 2 -13.73 4.95 -7.13
C THR A 2 -12.53 5.14 -6.19
N GLN A 3 -12.02 4.06 -5.64
CA GLN A 3 -10.77 4.08 -4.85
C GLN A 3 -9.54 4.15 -5.79
N ILE A 4 -9.57 5.05 -6.76
CA ILE A 4 -8.43 5.24 -7.66
C ILE A 4 -7.46 6.21 -6.98
N PRO A 5 -6.20 5.81 -6.77
CA PRO A 5 -5.19 6.71 -6.25
C PRO A 5 -5.01 7.91 -7.18
N ALA A 6 -5.07 9.12 -6.63
CA ALA A 6 -4.73 10.34 -7.35
C ALA A 6 -3.25 10.67 -7.16
N CYS A 7 -2.59 11.17 -8.22
CA CYS A 7 -1.21 11.63 -8.16
C CYS A 7 -1.18 13.14 -8.40
N LEU A 8 -0.44 13.87 -7.55
CA LEU A 8 -0.17 15.29 -7.71
C LEU A 8 1.23 15.49 -8.29
N TRP A 9 1.32 16.25 -9.37
CA TRP A 9 2.59 16.54 -10.03
C TRP A 9 3.00 17.99 -9.76
N PHE A 10 4.19 18.16 -9.18
CA PHE A 10 4.77 19.47 -8.91
C PHE A 10 5.89 19.75 -9.92
N LEU A 11 5.69 20.73 -10.77
CA LEU A 11 6.66 21.14 -11.79
C LEU A 11 7.33 22.44 -11.38
N ALA A 12 8.66 22.46 -11.39
CA ALA A 12 9.45 23.64 -11.06
C ALA A 12 10.41 23.99 -12.20
N LYS A 13 10.43 25.27 -12.60
CA LYS A 13 11.39 25.79 -13.60
C LYS A 13 12.81 25.84 -13.06
N GLN A 14 12.97 26.13 -11.75
CA GLN A 14 14.26 26.18 -11.09
C GLN A 14 14.36 25.01 -10.11
N LYS A 15 15.33 24.13 -10.34
CA LYS A 15 15.60 22.98 -9.51
C LYS A 15 16.98 23.09 -8.88
N THR A 16 17.06 22.83 -7.57
CA THR A 16 18.33 22.65 -6.86
C THR A 16 18.95 21.30 -7.20
N ARG A 17 18.14 20.26 -7.30
CA ARG A 17 18.54 18.90 -7.72
C ARG A 17 18.14 18.66 -9.16
N LYS A 18 19.10 18.94 -10.08
CA LYS A 18 18.86 18.73 -11.51
C LYS A 18 19.01 17.25 -11.85
N GLY A 19 18.08 16.72 -12.67
CA GLY A 19 18.11 15.32 -13.08
C GLY A 19 17.53 14.33 -12.05
N GLU A 20 16.97 14.84 -10.95
CA GLU A 20 16.31 14.02 -9.94
C GLU A 20 14.82 14.37 -9.86
N VAL A 21 14.01 13.37 -9.47
CA VAL A 21 12.58 13.49 -9.19
C VAL A 21 12.29 12.86 -7.85
N LEU A 22 11.65 13.62 -6.97
CA LEU A 22 11.18 13.10 -5.70
C LEU A 22 9.82 12.41 -5.88
N PHE A 23 9.76 11.15 -5.48
CA PHE A 23 8.52 10.39 -5.37
C PHE A 23 8.13 10.27 -3.90
N ILE A 24 6.87 10.56 -3.59
CA ILE A 24 6.27 10.36 -2.26
C ILE A 24 5.01 9.52 -2.43
N ASP A 25 4.92 8.42 -1.72
CA ASP A 25 3.75 7.56 -1.68
C ASP A 25 2.99 7.74 -0.36
N ALA A 26 1.94 8.54 -0.41
CA ALA A 26 1.10 8.83 0.74
C ALA A 26 -0.17 7.94 0.82
N ARG A 27 -0.24 6.82 0.08
CA ARG A 27 -1.43 5.95 0.06
C ARG A 27 -1.75 5.31 1.41
N LYS A 28 -0.75 5.12 2.26
CA LYS A 28 -0.90 4.58 3.62
C LYS A 28 -1.34 5.65 4.64
N PHE A 29 -1.25 6.91 4.26
CA PHE A 29 -1.65 8.05 5.06
C PHE A 29 -3.15 8.31 4.91
N ALA A 30 -3.66 9.23 5.68
CA ALA A 30 -5.06 9.62 5.75
C ALA A 30 -5.98 8.60 6.42
N SER A 31 -6.62 9.05 7.46
CA SER A 31 -7.63 8.34 8.24
C SER A 31 -9.04 8.71 7.80
N LEU A 32 -10.00 7.83 8.06
CA LEU A 32 -11.41 8.14 7.79
C LEU A 32 -11.89 9.27 8.71
N VAL A 33 -12.55 10.27 8.12
CA VAL A 33 -13.20 11.33 8.87
C VAL A 33 -14.30 10.72 9.75
N PRO A 34 -14.41 11.12 11.04
CA PRO A 34 -15.47 10.65 11.93
C PRO A 34 -16.85 10.83 11.30
N GLY A 35 -17.62 9.76 11.27
CA GLY A 35 -18.96 9.77 10.65
C GLY A 35 -19.00 9.57 9.14
N SER A 36 -17.87 9.54 8.45
CA SER A 36 -17.78 9.24 7.02
C SER A 36 -17.29 7.81 6.77
N ARG A 37 -17.93 7.10 5.84
CA ARG A 37 -17.51 5.77 5.39
C ARG A 37 -16.53 5.83 4.20
N LYS A 38 -16.28 7.02 3.64
CA LYS A 38 -15.56 7.16 2.34
C LYS A 38 -14.56 8.31 2.32
N GLN A 39 -14.78 9.34 3.13
CA GLN A 39 -13.92 10.52 3.13
C GLN A 39 -12.72 10.28 4.03
N LYS A 40 -11.54 10.50 3.49
CA LYS A 40 -10.27 10.44 4.22
C LYS A 40 -9.67 11.83 4.31
N GLU A 41 -8.97 12.09 5.40
CA GLU A 41 -8.27 13.35 5.67
C GLU A 41 -6.89 13.06 6.23
N PHE A 42 -5.91 13.84 5.82
CA PHE A 42 -4.56 13.79 6.40
C PHE A 42 -4.56 14.48 7.77
N SER A 43 -3.88 13.87 8.71
CA SER A 43 -3.55 14.54 9.98
C SER A 43 -2.50 15.64 9.78
N GLU A 44 -2.43 16.56 10.71
CA GLU A 44 -1.40 17.63 10.71
C GLU A 44 0.03 17.06 10.70
N ASP A 45 0.27 15.94 11.39
CA ASP A 45 1.57 15.27 11.42
C ASP A 45 1.92 14.63 10.08
N GLU A 46 0.95 14.00 9.39
CA GLU A 46 1.15 13.44 8.05
C GLU A 46 1.44 14.54 7.03
N ILE A 47 0.73 15.66 7.09
CA ILE A 47 0.99 16.84 6.25
C ILE A 47 2.39 17.37 6.52
N ARG A 48 2.77 17.49 7.79
CA ARG A 48 4.10 17.94 8.20
C ARG A 48 5.19 17.00 7.68
N GLN A 49 5.01 15.70 7.81
CA GLN A 49 5.95 14.69 7.31
C GLN A 49 6.17 14.82 5.79
N ILE A 50 5.10 14.96 5.01
CA ILE A 50 5.20 15.15 3.56
C ILE A 50 5.94 16.45 3.24
N ALA A 51 5.59 17.55 3.91
CA ALA A 51 6.21 18.86 3.70
C ALA A 51 7.69 18.86 4.07
N GLN A 52 8.06 18.27 5.22
CA GLN A 52 9.46 18.18 5.65
C GLN A 52 10.29 17.31 4.69
N THR A 53 9.77 16.19 4.23
CA THR A 53 10.43 15.34 3.24
C THR A 53 10.76 16.15 1.98
N TYR A 54 9.81 16.93 1.47
CA TYR A 54 10.03 17.80 0.32
C TYR A 54 11.06 18.91 0.61
N HIS A 55 10.96 19.58 1.75
CA HIS A 55 11.85 20.68 2.12
C HIS A 55 13.28 20.21 2.36
N ASN A 56 13.45 19.06 3.01
CA ASN A 56 14.76 18.41 3.20
C ASN A 56 15.37 18.01 1.86
N TRP A 57 14.58 17.39 0.96
CA TRP A 57 15.05 17.02 -0.38
C TRP A 57 15.47 18.23 -1.21
N ARG A 58 14.69 19.30 -1.16
CA ARG A 58 14.97 20.54 -1.91
C ARG A 58 16.08 21.37 -1.30
N GLY A 59 16.40 21.20 -0.02
CA GLY A 59 17.35 22.01 0.72
C GLY A 59 16.86 23.44 0.95
N THR A 60 15.59 23.61 1.31
CA THR A 60 15.02 24.93 1.61
C THR A 60 15.23 25.31 3.09
N GLN A 61 15.06 26.60 3.40
CA GLN A 61 15.18 27.10 4.77
C GLN A 61 14.15 26.51 5.77
N TRP A 62 13.10 25.84 5.27
CA TRP A 62 12.08 25.18 6.08
C TRP A 62 12.34 23.68 6.28
N GLY A 63 13.45 23.17 5.72
CA GLY A 63 13.90 21.81 6.01
C GLY A 63 14.56 21.75 7.37
N GLU A 64 14.27 20.71 8.14
CA GLU A 64 14.79 20.50 9.50
C GLU A 64 16.01 19.55 9.52
N GLY A 65 16.40 19.02 8.35
CA GLY A 65 17.51 18.07 8.24
C GLY A 65 17.92 17.75 6.81
N SER A 66 18.76 16.71 6.66
CA SER A 66 19.11 16.15 5.36
C SER A 66 18.00 15.24 4.85
N TYR A 67 17.91 15.12 3.53
CA TYR A 67 17.01 14.14 2.90
C TYR A 67 17.68 12.78 2.82
N GLU A 68 16.96 11.77 3.19
CA GLU A 68 17.28 10.36 2.95
C GLU A 68 16.07 9.66 2.36
N ASP A 69 16.30 8.64 1.51
CA ASP A 69 15.24 7.80 0.98
C ASP A 69 14.60 6.99 2.11
N VAL A 70 13.27 6.94 2.13
CA VAL A 70 12.51 6.17 3.13
C VAL A 70 11.74 5.06 2.43
N PRO A 71 12.11 3.79 2.61
CA PRO A 71 11.44 2.65 1.97
C PRO A 71 9.93 2.67 2.20
N GLY A 72 9.17 2.46 1.13
CA GLY A 72 7.71 2.48 1.15
C GLY A 72 7.05 3.85 1.30
N PHE A 73 7.84 4.94 1.41
CA PHE A 73 7.30 6.29 1.57
C PHE A 73 7.90 7.30 0.59
N SER A 74 9.24 7.46 0.54
CA SER A 74 9.85 8.46 -0.32
C SER A 74 11.14 7.97 -0.98
N LYS A 75 11.35 8.39 -2.23
CA LYS A 75 12.54 8.07 -3.02
C LYS A 75 12.91 9.23 -3.93
N SER A 76 14.19 9.61 -3.93
CA SER A 76 14.77 10.48 -4.97
C SER A 76 15.32 9.61 -6.09
N ALA A 77 14.64 9.59 -7.23
CA ALA A 77 15.06 8.81 -8.38
C ALA A 77 15.75 9.70 -9.42
N THR A 78 16.80 9.17 -10.04
CA THR A 78 17.52 9.80 -11.13
C THR A 78 16.81 9.58 -12.48
N LEU A 79 17.12 10.39 -13.49
CA LEU A 79 16.56 10.19 -14.84
C LEU A 79 16.87 8.81 -15.43
N PRO A 80 18.08 8.23 -15.29
CA PRO A 80 18.36 6.87 -15.75
C PRO A 80 17.50 5.80 -15.06
N GLU A 81 17.22 5.94 -13.75
CA GLU A 81 16.31 5.03 -13.05
C GLU A 81 14.88 5.15 -13.60
N ILE A 82 14.43 6.37 -13.89
CA ILE A 82 13.11 6.61 -14.48
C ILE A 82 13.02 6.01 -15.89
N GLU A 83 14.09 6.10 -16.69
CA GLU A 83 14.16 5.48 -17.99
C GLU A 83 14.07 3.94 -17.92
N GLN A 84 14.75 3.31 -16.98
CA GLN A 84 14.65 1.86 -16.73
C GLN A 84 13.20 1.41 -16.45
N HIS A 85 12.42 2.27 -15.84
CA HIS A 85 10.99 2.04 -15.60
C HIS A 85 10.07 2.54 -16.74
N SER A 86 10.62 2.71 -17.95
CA SER A 86 9.88 3.17 -19.14
C SER A 86 9.14 4.50 -18.91
N TYR A 87 9.76 5.40 -18.15
CA TYR A 87 9.22 6.72 -17.78
C TYR A 87 7.88 6.68 -17.02
N ALA A 88 7.54 5.54 -16.40
CA ALA A 88 6.36 5.46 -15.56
C ALA A 88 6.58 6.26 -14.27
N LEU A 89 5.74 7.26 -14.00
CA LEU A 89 5.89 8.17 -12.85
C LEU A 89 4.93 7.81 -11.69
N THR A 90 4.77 6.54 -11.43
CA THR A 90 3.95 6.03 -10.30
C THR A 90 4.83 5.88 -9.05
N PRO A 91 4.62 6.64 -7.96
CA PRO A 91 5.50 6.63 -6.79
C PRO A 91 5.81 5.24 -6.23
N GLY A 92 4.81 4.36 -6.14
CA GLY A 92 4.98 3.01 -5.60
C GLY A 92 5.98 2.12 -6.35
N ARG A 93 6.40 2.49 -7.56
CA ARG A 93 7.46 1.78 -8.29
C ARG A 93 8.86 2.13 -7.80
N TYR A 94 9.02 3.30 -7.20
CA TYR A 94 10.31 3.85 -6.80
C TYR A 94 10.57 3.72 -5.30
N VAL A 95 9.54 3.93 -4.48
CA VAL A 95 9.70 3.92 -3.02
C VAL A 95 9.96 2.52 -2.44
N GLY A 96 9.76 1.46 -3.24
CA GLY A 96 9.89 0.08 -2.77
C GLY A 96 8.74 -0.32 -1.84
N ALA A 97 8.80 -1.55 -1.36
CA ALA A 97 8.01 -1.94 -0.21
C ALA A 97 8.66 -1.34 1.06
N THR A 98 7.89 -0.86 2.03
CA THR A 98 8.38 -0.90 3.41
C THR A 98 8.82 -2.33 3.65
N ASP A 99 9.99 -2.52 4.26
CA ASP A 99 10.24 -3.80 4.90
C ASP A 99 8.99 -4.08 5.73
N ILE A 100 8.13 -4.91 5.20
CA ILE A 100 7.18 -5.62 6.02
C ILE A 100 8.15 -6.27 6.98
N GLU A 101 8.07 -5.94 8.28
CA GLU A 101 8.65 -6.83 9.27
C GLU A 101 8.31 -8.21 8.72
N ASP A 102 9.32 -8.90 8.19
CA ASP A 102 9.15 -10.26 7.77
C ASP A 102 8.50 -10.88 8.99
N ASP A 103 7.23 -11.23 8.82
CA ASP A 103 6.58 -12.10 9.78
C ASP A 103 7.48 -13.32 9.68
N ASP A 104 8.44 -13.44 10.63
CA ASP A 104 9.58 -14.37 10.60
C ASP A 104 9.13 -15.86 10.58
N GLU A 105 7.88 -16.11 10.30
CA GLU A 105 7.39 -17.43 9.89
C GLU A 105 7.87 -17.72 8.49
N GLU A 106 8.84 -18.62 8.37
CA GLU A 106 9.31 -19.13 7.09
C GLU A 106 8.12 -19.44 6.18
N PHE A 107 8.16 -19.03 4.90
CA PHE A 107 7.10 -19.24 3.92
C PHE A 107 6.51 -20.66 3.96
N GLU A 108 7.34 -21.67 4.20
CA GLU A 108 6.93 -23.07 4.32
C GLU A 108 6.01 -23.31 5.52
N VAL A 109 6.25 -22.65 6.66
CA VAL A 109 5.42 -22.74 7.86
C VAL A 109 4.06 -22.08 7.62
N GLN A 110 4.04 -20.89 7.04
CA GLN A 110 2.79 -20.21 6.67
C GLN A 110 2.00 -21.03 5.64
N MET A 111 2.66 -21.57 4.62
CA MET A 111 2.00 -22.42 3.63
C MET A 111 1.43 -23.69 4.22
N ALA A 112 2.16 -24.33 5.14
CA ALA A 112 1.66 -25.53 5.84
C ALA A 112 0.41 -25.20 6.67
N LYS A 113 0.41 -24.08 7.40
CA LYS A 113 -0.73 -23.61 8.21
C LYS A 113 -1.95 -23.30 7.32
N LEU A 114 -1.77 -22.53 6.26
CA LEU A 114 -2.85 -22.15 5.33
C LEU A 114 -3.41 -23.40 4.61
N THR A 115 -2.57 -24.34 4.23
CA THR A 115 -2.99 -25.60 3.59
C THR A 115 -3.78 -26.48 4.55
N ALA A 116 -3.36 -26.56 5.81
CA ALA A 116 -4.10 -27.28 6.84
C ALA A 116 -5.48 -26.65 7.11
N GLU A 117 -5.54 -25.31 7.20
CA GLU A 117 -6.79 -24.58 7.37
C GLU A 117 -7.74 -24.78 6.19
N LEU A 118 -7.21 -24.68 4.97
CA LEU A 118 -7.98 -24.92 3.74
C LEU A 118 -8.54 -26.35 3.72
N SER A 119 -7.74 -27.35 4.10
CA SER A 119 -8.18 -28.74 4.18
C SER A 119 -9.32 -28.92 5.19
N ALA A 120 -9.23 -28.29 6.34
CA ALA A 120 -10.29 -28.31 7.35
C ALA A 120 -11.58 -27.63 6.84
N LEU A 121 -11.46 -26.52 6.12
CA LEU A 121 -12.61 -25.85 5.50
C LEU A 121 -13.27 -26.71 4.41
N PHE A 122 -12.52 -27.46 3.62
CA PHE A 122 -13.09 -28.40 2.66
C PHE A 122 -13.85 -29.53 3.34
N VAL A 123 -13.33 -30.10 4.44
CA VAL A 123 -14.06 -31.13 5.19
C VAL A 123 -15.37 -30.55 5.73
N ARG A 124 -15.32 -29.39 6.37
CA ARG A 124 -16.51 -28.71 6.90
C ARG A 124 -17.52 -28.38 5.78
N GLY A 125 -17.05 -27.99 4.60
CA GLY A 125 -17.91 -27.75 3.44
C GLY A 125 -18.69 -28.99 3.03
N LYS A 126 -18.05 -30.16 2.98
CA LYS A 126 -18.69 -31.44 2.67
C LYS A 126 -19.72 -31.84 3.74
N ASP A 127 -19.40 -31.64 5.01
CA ASP A 127 -20.33 -31.93 6.10
C ASP A 127 -21.59 -31.07 6.03
N LEU A 128 -21.42 -29.76 5.74
CA LEU A 128 -22.52 -28.83 5.54
C LEU A 128 -23.36 -29.18 4.32
N GLU A 129 -22.73 -29.60 3.21
CA GLU A 129 -23.42 -30.05 2.00
C GLU A 129 -24.30 -31.27 2.31
N ALA A 130 -23.76 -32.26 3.00
CA ALA A 130 -24.51 -33.46 3.43
C ALA A 130 -25.66 -33.10 4.38
N GLU A 131 -25.45 -32.14 5.28
CA GLU A 131 -26.51 -31.66 6.19
C GLU A 131 -27.63 -30.97 5.40
N ILE A 132 -27.31 -30.10 4.45
CA ILE A 132 -28.29 -29.44 3.59
C ILE A 132 -29.09 -30.47 2.81
N GLN A 133 -28.44 -31.45 2.17
CA GLN A 133 -29.11 -32.52 1.44
C GLN A 133 -30.08 -33.28 2.35
N SER A 134 -29.63 -33.66 3.55
CA SER A 134 -30.46 -34.37 4.53
C SER A 134 -31.71 -33.55 4.94
N GLN A 135 -31.54 -32.24 5.13
CA GLN A 135 -32.66 -31.35 5.50
C GLN A 135 -33.64 -31.17 4.34
N LEU A 136 -33.16 -31.07 3.09
CA LEU A 136 -34.01 -30.97 1.90
C LEU A 136 -34.85 -32.23 1.69
N VAL A 137 -34.24 -33.40 1.82
CA VAL A 137 -34.98 -34.67 1.75
C VAL A 137 -36.10 -34.73 2.81
N ARG A 138 -35.85 -34.25 4.04
CA ARG A 138 -36.87 -34.23 5.11
C ARG A 138 -38.06 -33.33 4.79
N VAL A 139 -37.91 -32.31 3.96
CA VAL A 139 -39.00 -31.42 3.50
C VAL A 139 -39.55 -31.79 2.11
N GLY A 140 -39.08 -32.92 1.57
CA GLY A 140 -39.64 -33.50 0.34
C GLY A 140 -39.00 -33.02 -0.97
N TYR A 141 -37.77 -32.46 -0.88
CA TYR A 141 -36.98 -32.08 -2.05
C TYR A 141 -35.74 -32.93 -2.15
N ASP A 142 -35.56 -33.60 -3.29
CA ASP A 142 -34.31 -34.31 -3.63
C ASP A 142 -33.43 -33.39 -4.50
N LEU A 143 -32.11 -33.38 -4.20
CA LEU A 143 -31.04 -32.70 -4.97
C LEU A 143 -30.24 -33.71 -5.77
#